data_3bccce31e65f63dc9b0250f1057c4727
#
_entry.id   3bccce31e65f63dc9b0250f1057c4727
#
_cell.length_a   1.000
_cell.length_b   1.000
_cell.length_c   1.000
_cell.angle_alpha   90.00
_cell.angle_beta   90.00
_cell.angle_gamma   90.00
#
_symmetry.space_group_name_H-M   'P 1'
#
loop_
_entity.id
_entity.type
_entity.pdbx_description
1 polymer ?
#
loop_
_entity_poly.entity_id
_entity_poly.type
_entity_poly.pdbx_seq_one_letter_code
_entity_poly.pdbx_strand_id
1 'polypeptide(L)'
;GLIFYCTGIKNEDFYVSLYGRIRQLLAWIMVYIETPRLLLRDWKEEDFVVFSEMNSSPSVMKYFLHPLSEEESLVLFDAVRSDFLRYGYGGYAVEQKSDGAFVGFTGFHNFSFDVDFAPGIEIAWRLKQEYWNRGYATEAAKACLDYAKENLPFTTVWAFTALPNKPSQRVMQKIGMEFEKNFMHPSVTDGHPLKEHVLYKSLL
;
A
#
# COMPACT_ATOMS: atom_id res chain seq x y z
N GLY A 1 4.84 6.62 2.25
CA GLY A 1 4.16 6.10 3.43
C GLY A 1 4.70 4.76 3.93
N LEU A 2 4.48 3.69 3.24
CA LEU A 2 4.74 2.28 3.68
C LEU A 2 6.21 1.92 4.06
N ILE A 3 7.17 2.80 3.97
CA ILE A 3 8.58 2.53 4.36
C ILE A 3 8.80 2.62 5.89
N PHE A 4 7.92 3.29 6.63
CA PHE A 4 8.12 3.55 8.05
C PHE A 4 7.58 2.46 8.97
N TYR A 5 7.22 1.28 8.43
CA TYR A 5 6.76 0.12 9.19
C TYR A 5 7.82 -0.50 10.12
N CYS A 6 9.10 -0.22 9.91
CA CYS A 6 10.17 -0.93 10.61
C CYS A 6 10.48 -0.44 12.04
N THR A 7 9.74 0.52 12.57
CA THR A 7 9.99 1.00 13.93
C THR A 7 8.76 0.84 14.82
N GLY A 8 8.57 -0.35 15.41
CA GLY A 8 7.56 -0.50 16.47
C GLY A 8 6.83 -1.82 16.64
N ILE A 9 7.29 -2.92 16.07
CA ILE A 9 6.67 -4.24 16.32
C ILE A 9 7.09 -4.71 17.73
N LYS A 10 6.19 -4.58 18.70
CA LYS A 10 6.28 -5.28 19.99
C LYS A 10 5.28 -6.44 19.97
N ASN A 11 5.82 -7.65 20.17
CA ASN A 11 5.20 -8.94 20.42
C ASN A 11 3.71 -8.95 20.80
N GLU A 12 2.85 -9.34 19.86
CA GLU A 12 1.54 -9.95 20.12
C GLU A 12 1.39 -11.22 19.24
N ASP A 13 2.39 -12.09 19.29
CA ASP A 13 2.57 -13.21 18.34
C ASP A 13 1.58 -14.37 18.45
N PHE A 14 0.70 -14.42 19.46
CA PHE A 14 -0.07 -15.64 19.72
C PHE A 14 -1.38 -15.76 18.91
N TYR A 15 -2.08 -14.66 18.65
CA TYR A 15 -3.33 -14.68 17.88
C TYR A 15 -3.10 -14.74 16.35
N VAL A 16 -2.01 -14.17 15.87
CA VAL A 16 -1.59 -14.20 14.47
C VAL A 16 -1.33 -15.65 13.98
N SER A 17 -0.78 -16.50 14.88
CA SER A 17 -0.40 -17.88 14.57
C SER A 17 -1.60 -18.82 14.29
N LEU A 18 -2.72 -18.69 14.99
CA LEU A 18 -3.85 -19.62 14.86
C LEU A 18 -4.70 -19.35 13.62
N TYR A 19 -5.02 -18.08 13.35
CA TYR A 19 -5.79 -17.67 12.16
C TYR A 19 -4.99 -17.84 10.87
N GLY A 20 -3.68 -17.56 10.90
CA GLY A 20 -2.77 -17.82 9.78
C GLY A 20 -2.69 -19.30 9.41
N ARG A 21 -2.63 -20.20 10.41
CA ARG A 21 -2.61 -21.65 10.19
C ARG A 21 -3.94 -22.19 9.65
N ILE A 22 -5.08 -21.62 10.07
CA ILE A 22 -6.41 -22.03 9.55
C ILE A 22 -6.59 -21.57 8.10
N ARG A 23 -6.11 -20.39 7.70
CA ARG A 23 -6.10 -19.95 6.30
C ARG A 23 -5.16 -20.80 5.41
N GLN A 24 -4.01 -21.20 5.92
CA GLN A 24 -3.10 -22.13 5.18
C GLN A 24 -3.71 -23.51 4.94
N LEU A 25 -4.61 -23.98 5.81
CA LEU A 25 -5.30 -25.29 5.67
C LEU A 25 -6.41 -25.25 4.61
N LEU A 26 -6.90 -24.07 4.25
CA LEU A 26 -7.97 -23.90 3.26
C LEU A 26 -7.42 -23.26 2.00
N ALA A 27 -6.49 -23.71 1.31
CA ALA A 27 -5.90 -23.32 0.00
C ALA A 27 -6.70 -22.33 -0.92
N TRP A 28 -7.54 -21.47 -0.34
CA TRP A 28 -8.39 -20.53 -1.06
C TRP A 28 -7.82 -19.10 -0.90
N ILE A 29 -7.32 -18.58 -1.99
CA ILE A 29 -6.93 -17.17 -2.08
C ILE A 29 -8.20 -16.35 -2.22
N MET A 30 -8.46 -15.48 -1.23
CA MET A 30 -9.62 -14.61 -1.29
C MET A 30 -9.36 -13.45 -2.26
N VAL A 31 -10.30 -13.25 -3.17
CA VAL A 31 -10.39 -12.04 -4.00
C VAL A 31 -11.36 -11.10 -3.32
N TYR A 32 -10.89 -9.91 -2.92
CA TYR A 32 -11.69 -8.90 -2.23
C TYR A 32 -12.37 -7.94 -3.21
N ILE A 33 -11.64 -7.56 -4.26
CA ILE A 33 -12.08 -6.57 -5.23
C ILE A 33 -11.73 -7.09 -6.62
N GLU A 34 -12.70 -7.06 -7.51
CA GLU A 34 -12.53 -7.40 -8.91
C GLU A 34 -12.82 -6.18 -9.78
N THR A 35 -11.94 -5.92 -10.74
CA THR A 35 -12.07 -4.85 -11.72
C THR A 35 -12.10 -5.43 -13.14
N PRO A 36 -12.31 -4.65 -14.20
CA PRO A 36 -12.24 -5.18 -15.57
C PRO A 36 -10.94 -5.90 -15.91
N ARG A 37 -9.78 -5.47 -15.36
CA ARG A 37 -8.46 -6.01 -15.70
C ARG A 37 -7.70 -6.64 -14.56
N LEU A 38 -8.10 -6.39 -13.30
CA LEU A 38 -7.31 -6.74 -12.11
C LEU A 38 -8.15 -7.52 -11.09
N LEU A 39 -7.45 -8.35 -10.32
CA LEU A 39 -7.92 -8.94 -9.07
C LEU A 39 -7.08 -8.36 -7.92
N LEU A 40 -7.75 -7.85 -6.89
CA LEU A 40 -7.14 -7.43 -5.64
C LEU A 40 -7.43 -8.52 -4.62
N ARG A 41 -6.37 -9.23 -4.22
CA ARG A 41 -6.48 -10.50 -3.50
C ARG A 41 -5.56 -10.61 -2.30
N ASP A 42 -5.73 -11.70 -1.56
CA ASP A 42 -4.74 -12.13 -0.56
C ASP A 42 -3.36 -12.31 -1.19
N TRP A 43 -2.33 -12.14 -0.38
CA TRP A 43 -0.96 -12.40 -0.75
C TRP A 43 -0.68 -13.90 -0.79
N LYS A 44 0.01 -14.35 -1.83
CA LYS A 44 0.59 -15.69 -1.96
C LYS A 44 2.05 -15.66 -1.50
N GLU A 45 2.56 -16.77 -0.98
CA GLU A 45 4.00 -16.87 -0.64
C GLU A 45 4.89 -16.60 -1.87
N GLU A 46 4.47 -17.07 -3.03
CA GLU A 46 5.17 -16.88 -4.30
C GLU A 46 5.24 -15.41 -4.76
N ASP A 47 4.34 -14.54 -4.28
CA ASP A 47 4.40 -13.10 -4.59
C ASP A 47 5.66 -12.45 -4.01
N PHE A 48 6.23 -13.01 -2.94
CA PHE A 48 7.37 -12.42 -2.25
C PHE A 48 8.57 -12.16 -3.16
N VAL A 49 8.92 -13.11 -4.01
CA VAL A 49 10.07 -12.99 -4.93
C VAL A 49 9.91 -11.75 -5.80
N VAL A 50 8.77 -11.63 -6.45
CA VAL A 50 8.46 -10.51 -7.36
C VAL A 50 8.29 -9.18 -6.59
N PHE A 51 7.73 -9.25 -5.38
CA PHE A 51 7.61 -8.10 -4.49
C PHE A 51 8.97 -7.58 -4.04
N SER A 52 9.90 -8.44 -3.66
CA SER A 52 11.26 -8.08 -3.29
C SER A 52 12.04 -7.47 -4.47
N GLU A 53 11.96 -8.07 -5.65
CA GLU A 53 12.54 -7.51 -6.88
C GLU A 53 11.98 -6.11 -7.19
N MET A 54 10.68 -5.92 -7.06
CA MET A 54 10.04 -4.61 -7.24
C MET A 54 10.58 -3.58 -6.24
N ASN A 55 10.74 -3.93 -4.98
CA ASN A 55 11.21 -3.05 -3.92
C ASN A 55 12.72 -2.74 -4.02
N SER A 56 13.51 -3.62 -4.61
CA SER A 56 14.94 -3.39 -4.86
C SER A 56 15.20 -2.53 -6.10
N SER A 57 14.18 -2.28 -6.93
CA SER A 57 14.31 -1.50 -8.16
C SER A 57 14.50 0.00 -7.88
N PRO A 58 15.62 0.63 -8.27
CA PRO A 58 15.82 2.07 -8.10
C PRO A 58 14.77 2.92 -8.82
N SER A 59 14.22 2.45 -9.92
CA SER A 59 13.17 3.14 -10.67
C SER A 59 11.87 3.18 -9.88
N VAL A 60 11.47 2.05 -9.31
CA VAL A 60 10.25 1.93 -8.50
C VAL A 60 10.40 2.71 -7.21
N MET A 61 11.58 2.66 -6.59
CA MET A 61 11.87 3.27 -5.30
C MET A 61 12.41 4.70 -5.39
N LYS A 62 12.37 5.31 -6.58
CA LYS A 62 12.91 6.66 -6.86
C LYS A 62 12.45 7.75 -5.87
N TYR A 63 11.24 7.64 -5.35
CA TYR A 63 10.64 8.62 -4.44
C TYR A 63 10.56 8.12 -2.99
N PHE A 64 11.39 7.14 -2.66
CA PHE A 64 11.62 6.62 -1.34
C PHE A 64 13.08 6.91 -0.91
N LEU A 65 13.40 6.74 0.36
CA LEU A 65 14.73 7.06 0.87
C LEU A 65 15.82 6.20 0.24
N HIS A 66 15.53 4.92 0.01
CA HIS A 66 16.42 3.96 -0.67
C HIS A 66 15.59 2.77 -1.22
N PRO A 67 16.13 2.02 -2.17
CA PRO A 67 15.61 0.69 -2.51
C PRO A 67 15.73 -0.24 -1.29
N LEU A 68 14.77 -1.16 -1.12
CA LEU A 68 14.79 -2.09 0.00
C LEU A 68 15.71 -3.29 -0.29
N SER A 69 16.35 -3.80 0.75
CA SER A 69 16.97 -5.13 0.74
C SER A 69 15.90 -6.23 0.73
N GLU A 70 16.33 -7.48 0.53
CA GLU A 70 15.43 -8.64 0.63
C GLU A 70 14.85 -8.77 2.04
N GLU A 71 15.67 -8.57 3.07
CA GLU A 71 15.25 -8.62 4.48
C GLU A 71 14.24 -7.51 4.80
N GLU A 72 14.49 -6.28 4.35
CA GLU A 72 13.56 -5.17 4.51
C GLU A 72 12.24 -5.41 3.76
N SER A 73 12.34 -6.03 2.57
CA SER A 73 11.17 -6.43 1.79
C SER A 73 10.37 -7.53 2.48
N LEU A 74 11.02 -8.48 3.15
CA LEU A 74 10.35 -9.52 3.92
C LEU A 74 9.59 -8.92 5.12
N VAL A 75 10.21 -8.01 5.87
CA VAL A 75 9.55 -7.29 6.97
C VAL A 75 8.31 -6.53 6.48
N LEU A 76 8.42 -5.85 5.34
CA LEU A 76 7.28 -5.14 4.74
C LEU A 76 6.19 -6.11 4.26
N PHE A 77 6.56 -7.24 3.64
CA PHE A 77 5.64 -8.28 3.17
C PHE A 77 4.81 -8.85 4.32
N ASP A 78 5.47 -9.20 5.43
CA ASP A 78 4.80 -9.71 6.62
C ASP A 78 3.91 -8.67 7.28
N ALA A 79 4.35 -7.41 7.33
CA ALA A 79 3.56 -6.30 7.86
C ALA A 79 2.27 -6.08 7.07
N VAL A 80 2.36 -6.01 5.74
CA VAL A 80 1.18 -5.82 4.87
C VAL A 80 0.18 -6.98 4.99
N ARG A 81 0.68 -8.21 5.15
CA ARG A 81 -0.17 -9.40 5.38
C ARG A 81 -0.82 -9.38 6.75
N SER A 82 -0.09 -8.95 7.78
CA SER A 82 -0.60 -8.92 9.15
C SER A 82 -1.72 -7.88 9.35
N ASP A 83 -1.75 -6.81 8.56
CA ASP A 83 -2.81 -5.81 8.62
C ASP A 83 -4.19 -6.42 8.36
N PHE A 84 -4.32 -7.37 7.42
CA PHE A 84 -5.58 -8.08 7.19
C PHE A 84 -6.05 -8.89 8.40
N LEU A 85 -5.12 -9.49 9.11
CA LEU A 85 -5.44 -10.28 10.31
C LEU A 85 -5.87 -9.37 11.47
N ARG A 86 -5.27 -8.19 11.54
CA ARG A 86 -5.49 -7.25 12.65
C ARG A 86 -6.71 -6.35 12.44
N TYR A 87 -6.93 -5.89 11.23
CA TYR A 87 -7.91 -4.85 10.92
C TYR A 87 -9.04 -5.31 10.00
N GLY A 88 -8.91 -6.48 9.35
CA GLY A 88 -9.83 -6.94 8.31
C GLY A 88 -9.66 -6.25 6.95
N TYR A 89 -8.67 -5.36 6.82
CA TYR A 89 -8.28 -4.69 5.59
C TYR A 89 -6.76 -4.43 5.57
N GLY A 90 -6.19 -4.18 4.40
CA GLY A 90 -4.76 -3.96 4.26
C GLY A 90 -4.37 -3.61 2.84
N GLY A 91 -3.10 -3.79 2.50
CA GLY A 91 -2.60 -3.71 1.13
C GLY A 91 -2.88 -5.01 0.38
N TYR A 92 -3.70 -4.96 -0.65
CA TYR A 92 -4.04 -6.10 -1.51
C TYR A 92 -2.93 -6.38 -2.52
N ALA A 93 -2.59 -7.63 -2.74
CA ALA A 93 -1.82 -8.03 -3.92
C ALA A 93 -2.67 -7.79 -5.17
N VAL A 94 -2.08 -7.14 -6.18
CA VAL A 94 -2.75 -6.84 -7.45
C VAL A 94 -2.28 -7.84 -8.50
N GLU A 95 -3.22 -8.61 -9.02
CA GLU A 95 -3.00 -9.60 -10.07
C GLU A 95 -3.67 -9.17 -11.38
N GLN A 96 -2.96 -9.30 -12.50
CA GLN A 96 -3.54 -9.07 -13.83
C GLN A 96 -4.36 -10.29 -14.26
N LYS A 97 -5.63 -10.08 -14.65
CA LYS A 97 -6.55 -11.18 -15.00
C LYS A 97 -6.17 -11.96 -16.26
N SER A 98 -5.46 -11.32 -17.20
CA SER A 98 -5.16 -11.93 -18.49
C SER A 98 -4.15 -13.08 -18.43
N ASP A 99 -3.24 -13.06 -17.44
CA ASP A 99 -2.12 -13.99 -17.34
C ASP A 99 -1.79 -14.42 -15.90
N GLY A 100 -2.52 -13.90 -14.90
CA GLY A 100 -2.28 -14.18 -13.50
C GLY A 100 -1.03 -13.51 -12.92
N ALA A 101 -0.41 -12.58 -13.64
CA ALA A 101 0.83 -11.95 -13.20
C ALA A 101 0.62 -11.01 -12.01
N PHE A 102 1.53 -11.04 -11.02
CA PHE A 102 1.59 -10.06 -9.95
C PHE A 102 2.06 -8.71 -10.49
N VAL A 103 1.21 -7.71 -10.40
CA VAL A 103 1.44 -6.34 -10.91
C VAL A 103 2.09 -5.44 -9.87
N GLY A 104 1.81 -5.69 -8.60
CA GLY A 104 2.20 -4.87 -7.46
C GLY A 104 1.17 -4.95 -6.34
N PHE A 105 1.03 -3.89 -5.57
CA PHE A 105 0.02 -3.84 -4.51
C PHE A 105 -0.64 -2.46 -4.41
N THR A 106 -1.84 -2.46 -3.86
CA THR A 106 -2.57 -1.24 -3.46
C THR A 106 -3.51 -1.56 -2.31
N GLY A 107 -3.86 -0.57 -1.51
CA GLY A 107 -4.81 -0.73 -0.41
C GLY A 107 -4.53 0.20 0.75
N PHE A 108 -5.02 -0.18 1.92
CA PHE A 108 -5.10 0.67 3.08
C PHE A 108 -4.04 0.32 4.12
N HIS A 109 -3.63 1.35 4.85
CA HIS A 109 -2.65 1.23 5.90
C HIS A 109 -2.94 2.22 7.02
N ASN A 110 -2.84 1.78 8.27
CA ASN A 110 -2.96 2.65 9.43
C ASN A 110 -1.64 3.37 9.68
N PHE A 111 -1.68 4.69 9.86
CA PHE A 111 -0.51 5.47 10.25
C PHE A 111 -0.77 6.29 11.52
N SER A 112 0.31 6.51 12.29
CA SER A 112 0.25 7.22 13.57
C SER A 112 1.50 8.05 13.89
N PHE A 113 2.31 8.37 12.85
CA PHE A 113 3.45 9.25 13.04
C PHE A 113 3.02 10.70 13.37
N ASP A 114 3.93 11.51 13.90
CA ASP A 114 3.65 12.84 14.44
C ASP A 114 3.31 13.88 13.37
N VAL A 115 2.01 13.97 13.06
CA VAL A 115 1.39 14.98 12.18
C VAL A 115 -0.03 15.29 12.67
N ASP A 116 -0.55 16.46 12.31
CA ASP A 116 -1.86 16.96 12.76
C ASP A 116 -3.08 16.23 12.16
N PHE A 117 -2.88 15.35 11.18
CA PHE A 117 -3.91 14.49 10.58
C PHE A 117 -3.77 13.01 10.96
N ALA A 118 -2.90 12.69 11.92
CA ALA A 118 -2.77 11.36 12.52
C ALA A 118 -3.57 11.25 13.84
N PRO A 119 -3.98 10.02 14.24
CA PRO A 119 -3.90 8.79 13.48
C PRO A 119 -4.87 8.77 12.29
N GLY A 120 -4.52 8.02 11.24
CA GLY A 120 -5.34 8.00 10.03
C GLY A 120 -5.17 6.72 9.20
N ILE A 121 -5.98 6.65 8.15
CA ILE A 121 -5.91 5.58 7.14
C ILE A 121 -5.32 6.17 5.87
N GLU A 122 -4.22 5.60 5.41
CA GLU A 122 -3.59 5.92 4.12
C GLU A 122 -4.04 4.91 3.06
N ILE A 123 -4.33 5.37 1.85
CA ILE A 123 -4.32 4.53 0.65
C ILE A 123 -2.98 4.68 -0.06
N ALA A 124 -2.36 3.56 -0.38
CA ALA A 124 -1.06 3.53 -1.05
C ALA A 124 -1.08 2.54 -2.23
N TRP A 125 -0.13 2.73 -3.16
CA TRP A 125 0.10 1.82 -4.29
C TRP A 125 1.57 1.80 -4.66
N ARG A 126 2.03 0.63 -5.11
CA ARG A 126 3.33 0.43 -5.73
C ARG A 126 3.21 -0.67 -6.78
N LEU A 127 3.58 -0.34 -8.01
CA LEU A 127 3.52 -1.27 -9.14
C LEU A 127 4.90 -1.46 -9.74
N LYS A 128 5.13 -2.65 -10.29
CA LYS A 128 6.30 -2.93 -11.13
C LYS A 128 6.34 -1.97 -12.31
N GLN A 129 7.54 -1.57 -12.72
CA GLN A 129 7.76 -0.55 -13.75
C GLN A 129 7.11 -0.91 -15.09
N GLU A 130 7.10 -2.18 -15.47
CA GLU A 130 6.53 -2.67 -16.73
C GLU A 130 5.01 -2.47 -16.85
N TYR A 131 4.33 -2.24 -15.71
CA TYR A 131 2.87 -1.98 -15.66
C TYR A 131 2.52 -0.49 -15.55
N TRP A 132 3.52 0.41 -15.55
CA TRP A 132 3.24 1.83 -15.49
C TRP A 132 2.62 2.37 -16.77
N ASN A 133 1.95 3.51 -16.67
CA ASN A 133 1.28 4.21 -17.76
C ASN A 133 0.15 3.41 -18.45
N ARG A 134 -0.28 2.28 -17.87
CA ARG A 134 -1.40 1.46 -18.35
C ARG A 134 -2.71 1.74 -17.60
N GLY A 135 -2.69 2.66 -16.63
CA GLY A 135 -3.85 3.02 -15.81
C GLY A 135 -4.14 2.07 -14.65
N TYR A 136 -3.33 1.03 -14.43
CA TYR A 136 -3.57 0.01 -13.39
C TYR A 136 -3.60 0.58 -11.96
N ALA A 137 -2.68 1.50 -11.61
CA ALA A 137 -2.71 2.16 -10.30
C ALA A 137 -4.01 2.93 -10.07
N THR A 138 -4.49 3.66 -11.10
CA THR A 138 -5.75 4.41 -11.02
C THR A 138 -6.95 3.47 -10.88
N GLU A 139 -7.00 2.38 -11.68
CA GLU A 139 -8.08 1.39 -11.65
C GLU A 139 -8.15 0.70 -10.28
N ALA A 140 -7.02 0.20 -9.79
CA ALA A 140 -6.94 -0.51 -8.52
C ALA A 140 -7.25 0.41 -7.32
N ALA A 141 -6.64 1.60 -7.25
CA ALA A 141 -6.84 2.52 -6.14
C ALA A 141 -8.27 3.09 -6.10
N LYS A 142 -8.88 3.36 -7.29
CA LYS A 142 -10.28 3.76 -7.34
C LYS A 142 -11.20 2.65 -6.81
N ALA A 143 -10.99 1.42 -7.24
CA ALA A 143 -11.76 0.27 -6.79
C ALA A 143 -11.60 0.04 -5.27
N CYS A 144 -10.42 0.31 -4.69
CA CYS A 144 -10.23 0.30 -3.24
C CYS A 144 -11.10 1.35 -2.54
N LEU A 145 -11.15 2.59 -3.02
CA LEU A 145 -11.99 3.64 -2.41
C LEU A 145 -13.48 3.29 -2.52
N ASP A 146 -13.92 2.81 -3.69
CA ASP A 146 -15.31 2.40 -3.91
C ASP A 146 -15.69 1.23 -2.96
N TYR A 147 -14.80 0.25 -2.80
CA TYR A 147 -14.99 -0.87 -1.87
C TYR A 147 -15.03 -0.41 -0.40
N ALA A 148 -14.13 0.50 -0.02
CA ALA A 148 -14.03 0.99 1.33
C ALA A 148 -15.31 1.73 1.77
N LYS A 149 -15.89 2.52 0.88
CA LYS A 149 -17.14 3.25 1.12
C LYS A 149 -18.30 2.34 1.55
N GLU A 150 -18.35 1.14 1.03
CA GLU A 150 -19.44 0.20 1.27
C GLU A 150 -19.11 -0.83 2.37
N ASN A 151 -17.83 -1.15 2.58
CA ASN A 151 -17.43 -2.34 3.32
C ASN A 151 -16.51 -2.08 4.52
N LEU A 152 -15.92 -0.87 4.65
CA LEU A 152 -14.92 -0.62 5.69
C LEU A 152 -15.39 0.46 6.69
N PRO A 153 -14.91 0.42 7.95
CA PRO A 153 -15.46 1.21 9.05
C PRO A 153 -14.91 2.65 9.14
N PHE A 154 -14.23 3.15 8.11
CA PHE A 154 -13.67 4.50 8.12
C PHE A 154 -14.27 5.37 7.01
N THR A 155 -14.36 6.67 7.25
CA THR A 155 -15.01 7.65 6.36
C THR A 155 -14.04 8.62 5.73
N THR A 156 -12.77 8.59 6.17
CA THR A 156 -11.72 9.48 5.66
C THR A 156 -10.49 8.66 5.30
N VAL A 157 -9.99 8.88 4.10
CA VAL A 157 -8.78 8.24 3.58
C VAL A 157 -7.81 9.31 3.11
N TRP A 158 -6.57 9.18 3.52
CA TRP A 158 -5.47 10.03 3.13
C TRP A 158 -4.59 9.36 2.08
N ALA A 159 -3.93 10.16 1.26
CA ALA A 159 -2.80 9.72 0.44
C ALA A 159 -1.74 10.80 0.45
N PHE A 160 -0.49 10.43 0.62
CA PHE A 160 0.62 11.38 0.61
C PHE A 160 1.82 10.82 -0.13
N THR A 161 2.62 11.71 -0.69
CA THR A 161 3.84 11.35 -1.40
C THR A 161 4.78 12.55 -1.43
N ALA A 162 6.09 12.28 -1.65
CA ALA A 162 7.07 13.35 -1.81
C ALA A 162 6.66 14.30 -2.96
N LEU A 163 6.81 15.61 -2.75
CA LEU A 163 6.41 16.66 -3.69
C LEU A 163 6.89 16.44 -5.15
N PRO A 164 8.11 15.91 -5.42
CA PRO A 164 8.54 15.63 -6.79
C PRO A 164 7.85 14.42 -7.45
N ASN A 165 7.11 13.57 -6.70
CA ASN A 165 6.44 12.39 -7.24
C ASN A 165 5.14 12.75 -7.98
N LYS A 166 5.26 13.41 -9.13
CA LYS A 166 4.12 13.82 -9.95
C LYS A 166 3.27 12.65 -10.49
N PRO A 167 3.84 11.46 -10.83
CA PRO A 167 3.04 10.31 -11.22
C PRO A 167 2.02 9.90 -10.16
N SER A 168 2.43 9.79 -8.87
CA SER A 168 1.52 9.43 -7.78
C SER A 168 0.44 10.50 -7.56
N GLN A 169 0.81 11.78 -7.61
CA GLN A 169 -0.16 12.88 -7.51
C GLN A 169 -1.25 12.82 -8.60
N ARG A 170 -0.87 12.45 -9.83
CA ARG A 170 -1.85 12.27 -10.92
C ARG A 170 -2.81 11.10 -10.66
N VAL A 171 -2.36 10.05 -10.00
CA VAL A 171 -3.27 8.96 -9.58
C VAL A 171 -4.24 9.49 -8.54
N MET A 172 -3.77 10.18 -7.48
CA MET A 172 -4.62 10.78 -6.44
C MET A 172 -5.72 11.65 -7.06
N GLN A 173 -5.36 12.53 -8.00
CA GLN A 173 -6.30 13.40 -8.70
C GLN A 173 -7.32 12.60 -9.54
N LYS A 174 -6.86 11.57 -10.28
CA LYS A 174 -7.73 10.76 -11.14
C LYS A 174 -8.73 9.89 -10.38
N ILE A 175 -8.41 9.51 -9.15
CA ILE A 175 -9.32 8.76 -8.29
C ILE A 175 -10.25 9.66 -7.46
N GLY A 176 -10.19 10.99 -7.68
CA GLY A 176 -11.09 11.96 -7.07
C GLY A 176 -10.66 12.46 -5.68
N MET A 177 -9.42 12.24 -5.28
CA MET A 177 -8.90 12.81 -4.03
C MET A 177 -8.64 14.30 -4.17
N GLU A 178 -8.94 15.06 -3.14
CA GLU A 178 -8.74 16.51 -3.07
C GLU A 178 -7.40 16.84 -2.41
N PHE A 179 -6.68 17.81 -2.96
CA PHE A 179 -5.47 18.33 -2.34
C PHE A 179 -5.81 19.05 -1.04
N GLU A 180 -5.14 18.67 0.04
CA GLU A 180 -5.33 19.28 1.37
C GLU A 180 -4.24 20.29 1.67
N LYS A 181 -2.98 19.88 1.66
CA LYS A 181 -1.82 20.71 1.96
C LYS A 181 -0.49 20.06 1.62
N ASN A 182 0.58 20.84 1.71
CA ASN A 182 1.94 20.31 1.84
C ASN A 182 2.30 20.14 3.32
N PHE A 183 3.18 19.19 3.63
CA PHE A 183 3.74 18.98 4.96
C PHE A 183 5.17 18.43 4.91
N MET A 184 5.91 18.60 5.99
CA MET A 184 7.25 18.04 6.15
C MET A 184 7.14 16.65 6.79
N HIS A 185 7.49 15.60 6.08
CA HIS A 185 7.37 14.24 6.60
C HIS A 185 8.35 14.02 7.77
N PRO A 186 7.88 13.70 9.00
CA PRO A 186 8.73 13.70 10.19
C PRO A 186 9.90 12.71 10.12
N SER A 187 9.71 11.56 9.47
CA SER A 187 10.76 10.53 9.35
C SER A 187 11.77 10.78 8.22
N VAL A 188 11.68 11.90 7.50
CA VAL A 188 12.68 12.30 6.51
C VAL A 188 13.54 13.40 7.08
N THR A 189 14.87 13.27 6.95
CA THR A 189 15.85 14.25 7.48
C THR A 189 15.66 15.62 6.86
N ASP A 190 15.87 16.67 7.65
CA ASP A 190 15.79 18.05 7.17
C ASP A 190 16.83 18.31 6.06
N GLY A 191 16.41 19.07 5.04
CA GLY A 191 17.21 19.33 3.84
C GLY A 191 17.20 18.21 2.78
N HIS A 192 16.61 17.05 3.07
CA HIS A 192 16.49 16.00 2.07
C HIS A 192 15.48 16.37 0.97
N PRO A 193 15.76 16.11 -0.33
CA PRO A 193 14.87 16.49 -1.45
C PRO A 193 13.45 15.88 -1.38
N LEU A 194 13.28 14.78 -0.63
CA LEU A 194 11.99 14.11 -0.44
C LEU A 194 11.32 14.50 0.89
N LYS A 195 11.82 15.51 1.63
CA LYS A 195 11.25 15.92 2.93
C LYS A 195 9.84 16.48 2.78
N GLU A 196 9.63 17.33 1.80
CA GLU A 196 8.33 17.93 1.54
C GLU A 196 7.41 16.93 0.83
N HIS A 197 6.22 16.74 1.39
CA HIS A 197 5.17 15.88 0.86
C HIS A 197 3.91 16.70 0.53
N VAL A 198 3.14 16.17 -0.41
CA VAL A 198 1.76 16.60 -0.65
C VAL A 198 0.81 15.63 0.04
N LEU A 199 -0.24 16.18 0.64
CA LEU A 199 -1.33 15.43 1.29
C LEU A 199 -2.61 15.60 0.47
N TYR A 200 -3.26 14.49 0.17
CA TYR A 200 -4.58 14.43 -0.45
C TYR A 200 -5.55 13.69 0.46
N LYS A 201 -6.83 14.00 0.33
CA LYS A 201 -7.92 13.47 1.15
C LYS A 201 -9.07 12.98 0.28
N SER A 202 -9.69 11.89 0.68
CA SER A 202 -10.99 11.45 0.20
C SER A 202 -11.95 11.29 1.38
N LEU A 203 -13.16 11.81 1.24
CA LEU A 203 -14.30 11.44 2.07
C LEU A 203 -15.06 10.32 1.36
N LEU A 204 -15.36 9.23 2.07
CA LEU A 204 -16.01 8.04 1.51
C LEU A 204 -17.53 8.10 1.62
#